data_87868e88b2fb83710205b0131b0580f1
#
_entry.id   87868e88b2fb83710205b0131b0580f1
#
_cell.length_a   1.000
_cell.length_b   1.000
_cell.length_c   1.000
_cell.angle_alpha   90.00
_cell.angle_beta   90.00
_cell.angle_gamma   90.00
#
_symmetry.space_group_name_H-M   'P 1'
#
loop_
_entity.id
_entity.type
_entity.pdbx_description
1 polymer ?
#
loop_
_entity_poly.entity_id
_entity_poly.type
_entity_poly.pdbx_seq_one_letter_code
_entity_poly.pdbx_strand_id
1 'polypeptide(L)'
;AELVRKYGTEGFLARKAAVLNHSHVYIRQALAPYQGRSARAEILIEDDAASAEPMRLAVEVTIGDGTLKADFTGTEAQRANGLNCPVASTISMAHYAVQAVFAPDQLLNDGFNRAIALVLPKDSLINPRAPAAVSCRHLTEQAVADVVLKALAQIAPDLSTAGSQISFPTFGIGGFDQRRPGEPRYFVTGDILGGGMGAGRGRAGASGVDCHGSNCALISGEIMEMTGPVRVVGTRLVPGSGGAGAAPGGLAIERVYEVLTDGLTVSGYLQQTRPETVPWGVDGGGAGAPAAVWIERAGGGSEPLVSKFIGVSMNRGDRLFLRSAGGAGWGHATLDA
;
A
#
# COMPACT_ATOMS: atom_id res chain seq x y z
N ALA A 1 33.06 11.06 -8.77
CA ALA A 1 34.45 11.19 -9.22
C ALA A 1 34.56 11.33 -10.75
N GLU A 2 33.91 10.46 -11.55
CA GLU A 2 34.01 10.47 -13.03
C GLU A 2 33.44 11.75 -13.66
N LEU A 3 32.23 12.17 -13.26
CA LEU A 3 31.60 13.40 -13.75
C LEU A 3 32.42 14.65 -13.40
N VAL A 4 33.00 14.67 -12.22
CA VAL A 4 33.90 15.79 -11.84
C VAL A 4 35.19 15.81 -12.67
N ARG A 5 35.75 14.64 -12.99
CA ARG A 5 36.87 14.52 -13.94
C ARG A 5 36.51 15.04 -15.33
N LYS A 6 35.32 14.70 -15.82
CA LYS A 6 34.86 15.06 -17.16
C LYS A 6 34.55 16.55 -17.33
N TYR A 7 33.95 17.16 -16.31
CA TYR A 7 33.35 18.50 -16.41
C TYR A 7 34.03 19.54 -15.50
N GLY A 8 35.01 19.16 -14.67
CA GLY A 8 35.52 19.97 -13.57
C GLY A 8 34.50 20.14 -12.44
N THR A 9 34.92 20.63 -11.29
CA THR A 9 34.03 20.83 -10.13
C THR A 9 32.93 21.85 -10.42
N GLU A 10 33.28 23.00 -10.97
CA GLU A 10 32.30 24.04 -11.32
C GLU A 10 31.30 23.57 -12.38
N GLY A 11 31.81 22.93 -13.44
CA GLY A 11 30.96 22.39 -14.50
C GLY A 11 30.01 21.29 -14.00
N PHE A 12 30.44 20.48 -13.04
CA PHE A 12 29.58 19.49 -12.37
C PHE A 12 28.48 20.15 -11.52
N LEU A 13 28.86 21.14 -10.70
CA LEU A 13 27.91 21.88 -9.84
C LEU A 13 26.87 22.65 -10.66
N ALA A 14 27.30 23.30 -11.75
CA ALA A 14 26.38 23.99 -12.66
C ALA A 14 25.35 23.04 -13.29
N ARG A 15 25.79 21.86 -13.76
CA ARG A 15 24.90 20.83 -14.34
C ARG A 15 23.94 20.25 -13.30
N LYS A 16 24.43 19.97 -12.08
CA LYS A 16 23.58 19.57 -10.96
C LYS A 16 22.49 20.61 -10.69
N ALA A 17 22.85 21.88 -10.59
CA ALA A 17 21.89 22.95 -10.39
C ALA A 17 20.88 23.05 -11.54
N ALA A 18 21.31 22.87 -12.79
CA ALA A 18 20.45 22.90 -13.96
C ALA A 18 19.41 21.73 -13.93
N VAL A 19 19.81 20.52 -13.55
CA VAL A 19 18.90 19.36 -13.39
C VAL A 19 17.85 19.64 -12.31
N LEU A 20 18.26 20.13 -11.15
CA LEU A 20 17.33 20.47 -10.06
C LEU A 20 16.36 21.59 -10.48
N ASN A 21 16.86 22.63 -11.15
CA ASN A 21 16.02 23.71 -11.64
C ASN A 21 15.03 23.24 -12.71
N HIS A 22 15.47 22.35 -13.62
CA HIS A 22 14.59 21.75 -14.62
C HIS A 22 13.39 21.04 -13.96
N SER A 23 13.66 20.16 -12.99
CA SER A 23 12.59 19.45 -12.26
C SER A 23 11.67 20.42 -11.48
N HIS A 24 12.22 21.48 -10.91
CA HIS A 24 11.43 22.50 -10.21
C HIS A 24 10.50 23.25 -11.16
N VAL A 25 11.01 23.71 -12.30
CA VAL A 25 10.22 24.40 -13.32
C VAL A 25 9.13 23.47 -13.88
N TYR A 26 9.49 22.23 -14.17
CA TYR A 26 8.55 21.24 -14.71
C TYR A 26 7.33 21.05 -13.80
N ILE A 27 7.55 20.71 -12.51
CA ILE A 27 6.42 20.49 -11.59
C ILE A 27 5.55 21.75 -11.42
N ARG A 28 6.15 22.94 -11.36
CA ARG A 28 5.39 24.20 -11.27
C ARG A 28 4.50 24.42 -12.50
N GLN A 29 4.99 24.09 -13.69
CA GLN A 29 4.22 24.14 -14.93
C GLN A 29 3.08 23.11 -14.93
N ALA A 30 3.33 21.89 -14.46
CA ALA A 30 2.31 20.84 -14.33
C ALA A 30 1.20 21.23 -13.34
N LEU A 31 1.52 21.95 -12.27
CA LEU A 31 0.56 22.46 -11.28
C LEU A 31 -0.21 23.69 -11.75
N ALA A 32 0.28 24.44 -12.74
CA ALA A 32 -0.30 25.71 -13.17
C ALA A 32 -1.79 25.64 -13.57
N PRO A 33 -2.30 24.61 -14.27
CA PRO A 33 -3.73 24.51 -14.60
C PRO A 33 -4.66 24.33 -13.39
N TYR A 34 -4.11 23.98 -12.23
CA TYR A 34 -4.86 23.65 -11.01
C TYR A 34 -4.74 24.72 -9.92
N GLN A 35 -4.19 25.90 -10.24
CA GLN A 35 -4.04 27.00 -9.29
C GLN A 35 -5.37 27.40 -8.64
N GLY A 36 -5.35 27.61 -7.31
CA GLY A 36 -6.53 27.95 -6.51
C GLY A 36 -7.43 26.78 -6.16
N ARG A 37 -7.11 25.56 -6.62
CA ARG A 37 -7.88 24.36 -6.23
C ARG A 37 -7.42 23.81 -4.90
N SER A 38 -8.37 23.28 -4.13
CA SER A 38 -8.11 22.53 -2.89
C SER A 38 -9.08 21.36 -2.76
N ALA A 39 -8.64 20.32 -2.04
CA ALA A 39 -9.48 19.18 -1.71
C ALA A 39 -9.04 18.56 -0.38
N ARG A 40 -10.01 17.95 0.33
CA ARG A 40 -9.78 17.19 1.55
C ARG A 40 -10.07 15.73 1.31
N ALA A 41 -9.26 14.87 1.91
CA ALA A 41 -9.50 13.43 1.91
C ALA A 41 -9.13 12.84 3.26
N GLU A 42 -9.77 11.73 3.57
CA GLU A 42 -9.43 10.89 4.72
C GLU A 42 -9.57 9.42 4.34
N ILE A 43 -8.80 8.59 5.01
CA ILE A 43 -8.91 7.14 5.00
C ILE A 43 -8.75 6.59 6.41
N LEU A 44 -9.20 5.37 6.60
CA LEU A 44 -9.13 4.67 7.88
C LEU A 44 -8.11 3.54 7.81
N ILE A 45 -7.29 3.43 8.84
CA ILE A 45 -6.30 2.37 9.03
C ILE A 45 -6.77 1.46 10.15
N GLU A 46 -6.95 0.18 9.86
CA GLU A 46 -7.41 -0.83 10.82
C GLU A 46 -6.28 -1.20 11.81
N ASP A 47 -6.65 -1.37 13.07
CA ASP A 47 -5.73 -1.72 14.18
C ASP A 47 -6.35 -2.77 15.11
N ASP A 48 -6.87 -3.86 14.55
CA ASP A 48 -7.63 -4.87 15.29
C ASP A 48 -6.84 -5.60 16.39
N ALA A 49 -5.51 -5.52 16.38
CA ALA A 49 -4.68 -6.10 17.45
C ALA A 49 -4.68 -5.24 18.72
N ALA A 50 -4.94 -3.93 18.62
CA ALA A 50 -4.89 -3.00 19.74
C ALA A 50 -6.24 -2.32 20.03
N SER A 51 -7.07 -2.11 18.99
CA SER A 51 -8.35 -1.41 19.11
C SER A 51 -9.30 -1.82 17.99
N ALA A 52 -10.57 -1.97 18.30
CA ALA A 52 -11.62 -2.14 17.30
C ALA A 52 -11.87 -0.85 16.49
N GLU A 53 -11.45 0.31 17.02
CA GLU A 53 -11.60 1.60 16.37
C GLU A 53 -10.45 1.86 15.40
N PRO A 54 -10.72 2.05 14.08
CA PRO A 54 -9.71 2.36 13.10
C PRO A 54 -9.12 3.76 13.35
N MET A 55 -7.89 3.95 12.88
CA MET A 55 -7.19 5.23 12.98
C MET A 55 -7.45 6.09 11.74
N ARG A 56 -7.75 7.35 11.95
CA ARG A 56 -7.96 8.31 10.86
C ARG A 56 -6.64 8.89 10.37
N LEU A 57 -6.43 8.84 9.05
CA LEU A 57 -5.41 9.57 8.33
C LEU A 57 -6.09 10.59 7.42
N ALA A 58 -5.80 11.88 7.61
CA ALA A 58 -6.43 12.99 6.91
C ALA A 58 -5.40 13.85 6.18
N VAL A 59 -5.80 14.46 5.06
CA VAL A 59 -4.99 15.43 4.32
C VAL A 59 -5.87 16.51 3.68
N GLU A 60 -5.41 17.73 3.68
CA GLU A 60 -5.90 18.81 2.82
C GLU A 60 -4.81 19.18 1.82
N VAL A 61 -5.10 19.05 0.53
CA VAL A 61 -4.20 19.44 -0.56
C VAL A 61 -4.69 20.79 -1.12
N THR A 62 -3.77 21.74 -1.23
CA THR A 62 -4.03 23.07 -1.84
C THR A 62 -2.94 23.35 -2.86
N ILE A 63 -3.32 23.86 -4.05
CA ILE A 63 -2.39 24.26 -5.10
C ILE A 63 -2.47 25.78 -5.25
N GLY A 64 -1.35 26.49 -5.04
CA GLY A 64 -1.26 27.94 -5.11
C GLY A 64 0.18 28.40 -5.35
N ASP A 65 0.36 29.53 -6.02
CA ASP A 65 1.66 30.15 -6.30
C ASP A 65 2.71 29.23 -6.95
N GLY A 66 2.25 28.28 -7.78
CA GLY A 66 3.09 27.28 -8.43
C GLY A 66 3.61 26.22 -7.48
N THR A 67 3.01 26.07 -6.31
CA THR A 67 3.35 25.05 -5.29
C THR A 67 2.13 24.24 -4.91
N LEU A 68 2.37 23.05 -4.35
CA LEU A 68 1.37 22.21 -3.74
C LEU A 68 1.66 22.12 -2.24
N LYS A 69 0.66 22.41 -1.41
CA LYS A 69 0.71 22.16 0.04
C LYS A 69 -0.15 20.94 0.37
N ALA A 70 0.41 19.95 1.07
CA ALA A 70 -0.33 18.88 1.68
C ALA A 70 -0.27 19.01 3.20
N ASP A 71 -1.41 19.29 3.82
CA ASP A 71 -1.56 19.52 5.25
C ASP A 71 -2.28 18.35 5.89
N PHE A 72 -1.57 17.58 6.72
CA PHE A 72 -2.07 16.39 7.40
C PHE A 72 -2.68 16.68 8.77
N THR A 73 -3.01 17.92 9.08
CA THR A 73 -3.69 18.30 10.31
C THR A 73 -5.03 17.55 10.42
N GLY A 74 -5.27 16.94 11.57
CA GLY A 74 -6.43 16.07 11.84
C GLY A 74 -6.13 14.58 11.70
N THR A 75 -4.90 14.20 11.32
CA THR A 75 -4.44 12.81 11.45
C THR A 75 -4.35 12.40 12.93
N GLU A 76 -4.69 11.16 13.21
CA GLU A 76 -4.65 10.54 14.55
C GLU A 76 -3.29 10.68 15.22
N ALA A 77 -3.27 10.72 16.55
CA ALA A 77 -2.05 10.65 17.34
C ALA A 77 -1.31 9.32 17.16
N GLN A 78 0.00 9.31 17.42
CA GLN A 78 0.77 8.07 17.46
C GLN A 78 0.20 7.07 18.47
N ARG A 79 0.33 5.78 18.18
CA ARG A 79 -0.13 4.70 19.08
C ARG A 79 1.02 3.82 19.56
N ALA A 80 0.80 3.09 20.64
CA ALA A 80 1.76 2.12 21.18
C ALA A 80 1.75 0.80 20.41
N ASN A 81 1.78 0.88 19.06
CA ASN A 81 1.79 -0.27 18.15
C ASN A 81 2.72 -0.02 16.96
N GLY A 82 2.93 -1.05 16.13
CA GLY A 82 3.86 -1.02 14.99
C GLY A 82 3.44 -0.18 13.79
N LEU A 83 2.26 0.44 13.79
CA LEU A 83 1.69 1.14 12.63
C LEU A 83 2.18 2.59 12.47
N ASN A 84 2.91 3.15 13.45
CA ASN A 84 3.45 4.49 13.29
C ASN A 84 4.42 4.55 12.11
N CYS A 85 4.37 5.65 11.36
CA CYS A 85 5.19 5.88 10.17
C CYS A 85 6.25 6.96 10.43
N PRO A 86 7.54 6.66 10.30
CA PRO A 86 8.60 7.65 10.42
C PRO A 86 8.42 8.79 9.43
N VAL A 87 8.76 10.01 9.86
CA VAL A 87 8.56 11.23 9.05
C VAL A 87 9.21 11.14 7.66
N ALA A 88 10.35 10.51 7.53
CA ALA A 88 11.04 10.35 6.23
C ALA A 88 10.21 9.51 5.24
N SER A 89 9.60 8.43 5.71
CA SER A 89 8.71 7.60 4.91
C SER A 89 7.44 8.37 4.50
N THR A 90 6.85 9.09 5.43
CA THR A 90 5.68 9.96 5.16
C THR A 90 5.98 10.98 4.05
N ILE A 91 7.12 11.68 4.15
CA ILE A 91 7.58 12.64 3.15
C ILE A 91 7.74 11.97 1.78
N SER A 92 8.41 10.81 1.74
CA SER A 92 8.65 10.07 0.49
C SER A 92 7.33 9.66 -0.18
N MET A 93 6.36 9.17 0.58
CA MET A 93 5.08 8.71 0.04
C MET A 93 4.18 9.87 -0.41
N ALA A 94 4.20 11.00 0.28
CA ALA A 94 3.50 12.20 -0.16
C ALA A 94 4.10 12.75 -1.48
N HIS A 95 5.43 12.79 -1.61
CA HIS A 95 6.10 13.21 -2.84
C HIS A 95 5.81 12.23 -3.99
N TYR A 96 5.86 10.93 -3.72
CA TYR A 96 5.50 9.89 -4.70
C TYR A 96 4.09 10.10 -5.26
N ALA A 97 3.10 10.33 -4.40
CA ALA A 97 1.71 10.53 -4.82
C ALA A 97 1.55 11.75 -5.75
N VAL A 98 2.21 12.87 -5.41
CA VAL A 98 2.21 14.07 -6.26
C VAL A 98 2.91 13.81 -7.58
N GLN A 99 4.05 13.09 -7.57
CA GLN A 99 4.78 12.73 -8.78
C GLN A 99 3.94 11.84 -9.70
N ALA A 100 3.29 10.82 -9.16
CA ALA A 100 2.48 9.87 -9.93
C ALA A 100 1.36 10.56 -10.71
N VAL A 101 0.81 11.67 -10.18
CA VAL A 101 -0.28 12.43 -10.82
C VAL A 101 0.25 13.49 -11.79
N PHE A 102 1.20 14.32 -11.37
CA PHE A 102 1.58 15.50 -12.13
C PHE A 102 2.89 15.38 -12.91
N ALA A 103 3.72 14.39 -12.60
CA ALA A 103 5.05 14.27 -13.20
C ALA A 103 5.55 12.81 -13.30
N PRO A 104 4.74 11.85 -13.82
CA PRO A 104 5.08 10.42 -13.80
C PRO A 104 6.40 10.09 -14.53
N ASP A 105 6.74 10.86 -15.56
CA ASP A 105 7.94 10.64 -16.37
C ASP A 105 9.18 11.40 -15.87
N GLN A 106 9.09 12.11 -14.75
CA GLN A 106 10.19 12.89 -14.22
C GLN A 106 10.97 12.13 -13.13
N LEU A 107 12.27 12.39 -13.08
CA LEU A 107 13.11 11.88 -12.00
C LEU A 107 12.81 12.63 -10.70
N LEU A 108 12.47 11.89 -9.65
CA LEU A 108 12.31 12.46 -8.31
C LEU A 108 13.66 12.96 -7.79
N ASN A 109 13.72 14.23 -7.46
CA ASN A 109 14.89 14.88 -6.89
C ASN A 109 14.49 16.12 -6.08
N ASP A 110 15.45 16.73 -5.39
CA ASP A 110 15.23 17.89 -4.54
C ASP A 110 14.60 19.09 -5.29
N GLY A 111 14.89 19.26 -6.59
CA GLY A 111 14.26 20.29 -7.40
C GLY A 111 12.75 20.13 -7.52
N PHE A 112 12.28 18.88 -7.70
CA PHE A 112 10.86 18.54 -7.66
C PHE A 112 10.26 18.82 -6.27
N ASN A 113 10.94 18.36 -5.22
CA ASN A 113 10.44 18.45 -3.84
C ASN A 113 10.24 19.91 -3.36
N ARG A 114 11.01 20.86 -3.89
CA ARG A 114 10.89 22.29 -3.54
C ARG A 114 9.55 22.93 -3.86
N ALA A 115 8.77 22.36 -4.77
CA ALA A 115 7.43 22.82 -5.09
C ALA A 115 6.35 22.18 -4.23
N ILE A 116 6.71 21.33 -3.26
CA ILE A 116 5.77 20.58 -2.41
C ILE A 116 6.05 20.94 -0.95
N ALA A 117 5.09 21.57 -0.30
CA ALA A 117 5.14 21.87 1.13
C ALA A 117 4.30 20.86 1.91
N LEU A 118 4.87 20.28 2.96
CA LEU A 118 4.20 19.32 3.81
C LEU A 118 4.03 19.87 5.23
N VAL A 119 2.82 19.79 5.78
CA VAL A 119 2.53 20.06 7.18
C VAL A 119 2.24 18.72 7.86
N LEU A 120 3.17 18.28 8.70
CA LEU A 120 3.14 16.99 9.39
C LEU A 120 2.99 17.22 10.90
N PRO A 121 1.80 16.98 11.49
CA PRO A 121 1.58 17.18 12.92
C PRO A 121 2.56 16.33 13.73
N LYS A 122 3.17 16.94 14.75
CA LYS A 122 4.05 16.22 15.68
C LYS A 122 3.23 15.26 16.54
N ASP A 123 3.88 14.19 16.99
CA ASP A 123 3.27 13.17 17.85
C ASP A 123 2.04 12.47 17.21
N SER A 124 1.96 12.52 15.87
CA SER A 124 0.94 11.85 15.09
C SER A 124 1.42 10.50 14.55
N LEU A 125 0.49 9.72 14.03
CA LEU A 125 0.73 8.44 13.37
C LEU A 125 1.80 8.51 12.27
N ILE A 126 1.92 9.67 11.59
CA ILE A 126 2.83 9.90 10.45
C ILE A 126 4.06 10.75 10.77
N ASN A 127 4.19 11.22 11.99
CA ASN A 127 5.34 11.96 12.52
C ASN A 127 5.50 11.66 14.02
N PRO A 128 5.72 10.38 14.38
CA PRO A 128 5.76 9.97 15.77
C PRO A 128 7.00 10.48 16.50
N ARG A 129 6.84 10.72 17.80
CA ARG A 129 7.96 11.00 18.70
C ARG A 129 8.68 9.70 19.07
N ALA A 130 9.99 9.72 19.00
CA ALA A 130 10.81 8.59 19.43
C ALA A 130 10.82 8.47 20.99
N PRO A 131 10.87 7.24 21.54
CA PRO A 131 10.82 5.96 20.84
C PRO A 131 9.39 5.62 20.38
N ALA A 132 9.24 5.15 19.14
CA ALA A 132 7.95 4.70 18.61
C ALA A 132 8.12 3.35 17.90
N ALA A 133 7.14 2.45 18.07
CA ALA A 133 7.12 1.20 17.34
C ALA A 133 6.70 1.45 15.88
N VAL A 134 7.46 0.92 14.92
CA VAL A 134 7.30 1.18 13.47
C VAL A 134 7.44 -0.10 12.64
N SER A 135 7.25 -1.27 13.23
CA SER A 135 7.48 -2.55 12.55
C SER A 135 6.55 -2.80 11.36
N CYS A 136 5.33 -2.27 11.39
CA CYS A 136 4.33 -2.35 10.33
C CYS A 136 4.10 -1.01 9.62
N ARG A 137 5.07 -0.09 9.67
CA ARG A 137 4.98 1.27 9.09
C ARG A 137 4.55 1.28 7.62
N HIS A 138 4.92 0.25 6.85
CA HIS A 138 4.62 0.13 5.42
C HIS A 138 3.10 0.14 5.13
N LEU A 139 2.25 -0.32 6.06
CA LEU A 139 0.80 -0.18 5.94
C LEU A 139 0.39 1.30 5.97
N THR A 140 0.96 2.08 6.87
CA THR A 140 0.72 3.52 6.97
C THR A 140 1.39 4.29 5.83
N GLU A 141 2.56 3.87 5.36
CA GLU A 141 3.22 4.42 4.17
C GLU A 141 2.31 4.33 2.95
N GLN A 142 1.74 3.16 2.68
CA GLN A 142 0.76 2.95 1.59
C GLN A 142 -0.46 3.85 1.76
N ALA A 143 -0.96 3.95 2.98
CA ALA A 143 -2.09 4.79 3.33
C ALA A 143 -1.81 6.29 3.10
N VAL A 144 -0.59 6.77 3.39
CA VAL A 144 -0.18 8.16 3.10
C VAL A 144 -0.24 8.46 1.61
N ALA A 145 0.26 7.56 0.76
CA ALA A 145 0.14 7.73 -0.68
C ALA A 145 -1.32 7.75 -1.13
N ASP A 146 -2.10 6.79 -0.65
CA ASP A 146 -3.50 6.61 -1.05
C ASP A 146 -4.37 7.81 -0.65
N VAL A 147 -4.21 8.38 0.56
CA VAL A 147 -4.99 9.55 0.99
C VAL A 147 -4.63 10.81 0.19
N VAL A 148 -3.35 10.99 -0.18
CA VAL A 148 -2.93 12.10 -1.05
C VAL A 148 -3.50 11.91 -2.45
N LEU A 149 -3.43 10.71 -3.02
CA LEU A 149 -4.04 10.38 -4.31
C LEU A 149 -5.55 10.61 -4.29
N LYS A 150 -6.24 10.26 -3.19
CA LYS A 150 -7.68 10.51 -3.00
C LYS A 150 -8.04 12.00 -3.02
N ALA A 151 -7.20 12.84 -2.43
CA ALA A 151 -7.37 14.29 -2.51
C ALA A 151 -7.07 14.83 -3.91
N LEU A 152 -6.00 14.34 -4.54
CA LEU A 152 -5.62 14.74 -5.91
C LEU A 152 -6.66 14.29 -6.95
N ALA A 153 -7.33 13.16 -6.75
CA ALA A 153 -8.40 12.69 -7.63
C ALA A 153 -9.61 13.66 -7.67
N GLN A 154 -9.84 14.44 -6.63
CA GLN A 154 -10.85 15.49 -6.62
C GLN A 154 -10.40 16.76 -7.36
N ILE A 155 -9.09 17.01 -7.43
CA ILE A 155 -8.49 18.18 -8.09
C ILE A 155 -8.27 17.93 -9.58
N ALA A 156 -7.73 16.75 -9.91
CA ALA A 156 -7.31 16.34 -11.25
C ALA A 156 -7.74 14.88 -11.54
N PRO A 157 -9.05 14.58 -11.63
CA PRO A 157 -9.56 13.22 -11.80
C PRO A 157 -9.00 12.55 -13.05
N ASP A 158 -8.80 13.29 -14.12
CA ASP A 158 -8.31 12.77 -15.40
C ASP A 158 -6.85 12.28 -15.36
N LEU A 159 -6.06 12.80 -14.42
CA LEU A 159 -4.65 12.40 -14.22
C LEU A 159 -4.48 11.37 -13.11
N SER A 160 -5.47 11.24 -12.23
CA SER A 160 -5.40 10.39 -11.05
C SER A 160 -5.93 8.99 -11.34
N THR A 161 -5.60 8.06 -10.45
CA THR A 161 -6.20 6.73 -10.41
C THR A 161 -7.20 6.64 -9.25
N ALA A 162 -8.14 5.72 -9.36
CA ALA A 162 -8.96 5.28 -8.23
C ALA A 162 -8.10 4.59 -7.17
N GLY A 163 -8.65 4.36 -6.00
CA GLY A 163 -7.98 3.69 -4.89
C GLY A 163 -7.45 2.31 -5.27
N SER A 164 -6.22 2.05 -4.90
CA SER A 164 -5.57 0.75 -5.10
C SER A 164 -5.64 -0.07 -3.82
N GLN A 165 -5.34 -1.35 -3.93
CA GLN A 165 -5.09 -2.15 -2.75
C GLN A 165 -3.91 -1.58 -1.95
N ILE A 166 -4.14 -1.26 -0.70
CA ILE A 166 -3.13 -1.01 0.33
C ILE A 166 -3.21 -2.07 1.43
N SER A 167 -3.92 -3.15 1.15
CA SER A 167 -4.15 -4.26 2.08
C SER A 167 -2.86 -4.97 2.44
N PHE A 168 -1.96 -5.12 1.49
CA PHE A 168 -0.62 -5.66 1.67
C PHE A 168 -0.60 -6.91 2.57
N PRO A 169 -1.43 -7.95 2.25
CA PRO A 169 -1.54 -9.09 3.12
C PRO A 169 -0.18 -9.77 3.32
N THR A 170 0.22 -9.86 4.57
CA THR A 170 1.51 -10.42 4.98
C THR A 170 1.29 -11.40 6.12
N PHE A 171 1.99 -12.53 6.10
CA PHE A 171 2.05 -13.42 7.25
C PHE A 171 3.46 -13.96 7.46
N GLY A 172 3.73 -14.36 8.69
CA GLY A 172 4.85 -15.19 9.07
C GLY A 172 4.33 -16.44 9.79
N ILE A 173 4.87 -17.59 9.44
CA ILE A 173 4.57 -18.87 10.08
C ILE A 173 5.87 -19.53 10.53
N GLY A 174 5.88 -20.07 11.74
CA GLY A 174 7.08 -20.69 12.30
C GLY A 174 6.77 -21.77 13.31
N GLY A 175 7.80 -22.51 13.67
CA GLY A 175 7.74 -23.62 14.61
C GLY A 175 8.79 -24.66 14.28
N PHE A 176 8.55 -25.90 14.69
CA PHE A 176 9.44 -27.02 14.40
C PHE A 176 8.90 -27.88 13.24
N ASP A 177 9.68 -27.98 12.18
CA ASP A 177 9.42 -28.96 11.11
C ASP A 177 9.70 -30.36 11.64
N GLN A 178 8.64 -31.14 11.83
CA GLN A 178 8.68 -32.50 12.35
C GLN A 178 8.52 -33.58 11.24
N ARG A 179 8.60 -33.20 9.97
CA ARG A 179 8.45 -34.15 8.84
C ARG A 179 9.56 -35.21 8.81
N ARG A 180 10.71 -34.94 9.45
CA ARG A 180 11.79 -35.94 9.64
C ARG A 180 11.78 -36.39 11.10
N PRO A 181 11.40 -37.66 11.36
CA PRO A 181 11.40 -38.20 12.73
C PRO A 181 12.79 -38.11 13.37
N GLY A 182 12.84 -37.66 14.63
CA GLY A 182 14.08 -37.54 15.40
C GLY A 182 14.97 -36.32 15.06
N GLU A 183 14.63 -35.54 14.02
CA GLU A 183 15.39 -34.35 13.59
C GLU A 183 14.48 -33.09 13.45
N PRO A 184 13.84 -32.62 14.53
CA PRO A 184 13.00 -31.44 14.44
C PRO A 184 13.87 -30.22 14.12
N ARG A 185 13.52 -29.50 13.04
CA ARG A 185 14.23 -28.30 12.61
C ARG A 185 13.36 -27.06 12.82
N TYR A 186 13.85 -26.08 13.57
CA TYR A 186 13.18 -24.78 13.68
C TYR A 186 13.24 -24.03 12.35
N PHE A 187 12.11 -23.43 11.97
CA PHE A 187 12.00 -22.60 10.77
C PHE A 187 11.08 -21.40 11.02
N VAL A 188 11.25 -20.37 10.21
CA VAL A 188 10.31 -19.28 10.01
C VAL A 188 10.26 -19.01 8.52
N THR A 189 9.07 -18.91 7.98
CA THR A 189 8.83 -18.48 6.60
C THR A 189 7.60 -17.58 6.55
N GLY A 190 7.35 -16.94 5.42
CA GLY A 190 6.20 -16.07 5.24
C GLY A 190 6.10 -15.57 3.81
N ASP A 191 5.05 -14.84 3.53
CA ASP A 191 4.79 -14.29 2.19
C ASP A 191 4.11 -12.92 2.27
N ILE A 192 4.14 -12.21 1.14
CA ILE A 192 3.50 -10.91 0.94
C ILE A 192 2.73 -10.98 -0.38
N LEU A 193 1.49 -10.52 -0.38
CA LEU A 193 0.64 -10.54 -1.56
C LEU A 193 0.40 -9.13 -2.10
N GLY A 194 0.57 -8.95 -3.40
CA GLY A 194 0.00 -7.84 -4.14
C GLY A 194 -1.52 -7.95 -4.27
N GLY A 195 -2.15 -7.04 -5.02
CA GLY A 195 -3.61 -7.07 -5.21
C GLY A 195 -4.05 -6.24 -6.40
N GLY A 196 -5.26 -5.68 -6.36
CA GLY A 196 -5.80 -4.89 -7.45
C GLY A 196 -5.31 -3.44 -7.43
N MET A 197 -4.81 -2.94 -8.55
CA MET A 197 -4.54 -1.52 -8.76
C MET A 197 -5.82 -0.77 -9.13
N GLY A 198 -5.99 0.46 -8.65
CA GLY A 198 -7.08 1.34 -9.07
C GLY A 198 -7.02 1.68 -10.56
N ALA A 199 -8.19 1.81 -11.18
CA ALA A 199 -8.31 2.22 -12.57
C ALA A 199 -8.03 3.71 -12.75
N GLY A 200 -7.63 4.11 -13.94
CA GLY A 200 -7.51 5.51 -14.36
C GLY A 200 -8.39 5.77 -15.57
N ARG A 201 -8.49 7.03 -15.99
CA ARG A 201 -9.27 7.42 -17.16
C ARG A 201 -8.86 6.62 -18.41
N GLY A 202 -9.79 5.80 -18.94
CA GLY A 202 -9.56 4.97 -20.13
C GLY A 202 -8.57 3.82 -19.93
N ARG A 203 -8.20 3.50 -18.69
CA ARG A 203 -7.23 2.46 -18.37
C ARG A 203 -7.69 1.61 -17.18
N ALA A 204 -7.93 0.33 -17.43
CA ALA A 204 -8.23 -0.63 -16.37
C ALA A 204 -7.07 -0.74 -15.36
N GLY A 205 -7.38 -1.03 -14.11
CA GLY A 205 -6.40 -1.33 -13.09
C GLY A 205 -5.66 -2.64 -13.35
N ALA A 206 -4.36 -2.69 -13.07
CA ALA A 206 -3.59 -3.92 -13.15
C ALA A 206 -3.99 -4.90 -12.03
N SER A 207 -4.01 -6.19 -12.35
CA SER A 207 -4.41 -7.23 -11.39
C SER A 207 -3.19 -7.88 -10.76
N GLY A 208 -3.25 -8.14 -9.46
CA GLY A 208 -2.24 -8.92 -8.75
C GLY A 208 -0.88 -8.23 -8.64
N VAL A 209 -0.84 -6.92 -8.47
CA VAL A 209 0.40 -6.13 -8.40
C VAL A 209 0.57 -5.49 -7.03
N ASP A 210 1.81 -5.24 -6.64
CA ASP A 210 2.10 -4.32 -5.54
C ASP A 210 1.85 -2.88 -5.98
N CYS A 211 1.28 -2.08 -5.09
CA CYS A 211 0.94 -0.69 -5.35
C CYS A 211 1.81 0.25 -4.52
N HIS A 212 1.93 1.50 -4.99
CA HIS A 212 2.61 2.60 -4.30
C HIS A 212 4.07 2.31 -3.92
N GLY A 213 4.39 2.18 -2.63
CA GLY A 213 5.75 2.11 -2.11
C GLY A 213 6.38 0.72 -2.10
N SER A 214 5.80 -0.25 -2.80
CA SER A 214 6.29 -1.62 -2.87
C SER A 214 6.43 -2.11 -4.31
N ASN A 215 7.32 -3.07 -4.51
CA ASN A 215 7.53 -3.77 -5.78
C ASN A 215 8.03 -5.19 -5.52
N CYS A 216 7.34 -5.92 -4.64
CA CYS A 216 7.69 -7.28 -4.30
C CYS A 216 7.11 -8.27 -5.32
N ALA A 217 7.82 -9.34 -5.58
CA ALA A 217 7.30 -10.50 -6.30
C ALA A 217 6.82 -11.56 -5.30
N LEU A 218 5.82 -12.35 -5.68
CA LEU A 218 5.42 -13.52 -4.90
C LEU A 218 6.57 -14.53 -4.82
N ILE A 219 6.79 -15.09 -3.64
CA ILE A 219 7.71 -16.23 -3.47
C ILE A 219 7.13 -17.42 -4.24
N SER A 220 7.96 -18.13 -5.03
CA SER A 220 7.48 -19.32 -5.73
C SER A 220 7.03 -20.40 -4.72
N GLY A 221 6.02 -21.20 -5.12
CA GLY A 221 5.52 -22.28 -4.27
C GLY A 221 6.62 -23.24 -3.87
N GLU A 222 7.51 -23.58 -4.81
CA GLU A 222 8.63 -24.51 -4.61
C GLU A 222 9.60 -23.99 -3.53
N ILE A 223 9.97 -22.71 -3.56
CA ILE A 223 10.85 -22.11 -2.55
C ILE A 223 10.16 -22.12 -1.18
N MET A 224 8.87 -21.80 -1.12
CA MET A 224 8.09 -21.85 0.12
C MET A 224 8.12 -23.28 0.72
N GLU A 225 7.84 -24.29 -0.10
CA GLU A 225 7.79 -25.69 0.30
C GLU A 225 9.17 -26.26 0.70
N MET A 226 10.24 -25.75 0.09
CA MET A 226 11.62 -26.09 0.47
C MET A 226 12.05 -25.44 1.79
N THR A 227 11.52 -24.26 2.10
CA THR A 227 11.90 -23.47 3.29
C THR A 227 11.30 -24.06 4.57
N GLY A 228 10.07 -24.57 4.50
CA GLY A 228 9.34 -25.06 5.67
C GLY A 228 8.24 -26.07 5.33
N PRO A 229 7.57 -26.61 6.35
CA PRO A 229 6.48 -27.58 6.18
C PRO A 229 5.15 -26.88 5.80
N VAL A 230 5.20 -26.09 4.75
CA VAL A 230 4.06 -25.34 4.20
C VAL A 230 3.96 -25.61 2.72
N ARG A 231 2.79 -26.02 2.24
CA ARG A 231 2.49 -26.24 0.81
C ARG A 231 1.68 -25.07 0.27
N VAL A 232 2.04 -24.56 -0.90
CA VAL A 232 1.20 -23.61 -1.65
C VAL A 232 0.18 -24.41 -2.46
N VAL A 233 -1.06 -24.42 -2.01
CA VAL A 233 -2.15 -25.18 -2.65
C VAL A 233 -2.58 -24.53 -3.95
N GLY A 234 -2.55 -23.20 -4.02
CA GLY A 234 -2.89 -22.46 -5.21
C GLY A 234 -2.73 -20.94 -5.05
N THR A 235 -2.58 -20.29 -6.19
CA THR A 235 -2.56 -18.83 -6.31
C THR A 235 -3.47 -18.45 -7.47
N ARG A 236 -4.42 -17.54 -7.26
CA ARG A 236 -5.38 -17.15 -8.29
C ARG A 236 -5.77 -15.68 -8.19
N LEU A 237 -6.14 -15.09 -9.31
CA LEU A 237 -6.89 -13.84 -9.32
C LEU A 237 -8.34 -14.12 -8.91
N VAL A 238 -8.94 -13.20 -8.16
CA VAL A 238 -10.33 -13.34 -7.67
C VAL A 238 -11.28 -12.66 -8.65
N PRO A 239 -12.09 -13.40 -9.43
CA PRO A 239 -13.03 -12.79 -10.35
C PRO A 239 -14.04 -11.88 -9.63
N GLY A 240 -14.36 -10.73 -10.21
CA GLY A 240 -15.34 -9.78 -9.68
C GLY A 240 -14.84 -8.96 -8.48
N SER A 241 -13.56 -9.05 -8.11
CA SER A 241 -13.01 -8.29 -6.99
C SER A 241 -12.60 -6.86 -7.36
N GLY A 242 -12.39 -6.56 -8.64
CA GLY A 242 -12.17 -5.18 -9.12
C GLY A 242 -13.47 -4.38 -9.10
N GLY A 243 -13.40 -3.11 -8.70
CA GLY A 243 -14.51 -2.17 -8.73
C GLY A 243 -15.00 -1.92 -10.16
N ALA A 244 -16.32 -1.85 -10.35
CA ALA A 244 -16.93 -1.56 -11.64
C ALA A 244 -16.67 -0.10 -12.06
N GLY A 245 -16.67 0.17 -13.36
CA GLY A 245 -16.49 1.52 -13.91
C GLY A 245 -16.39 1.49 -15.43
N ALA A 246 -16.33 2.66 -16.07
CA ALA A 246 -15.96 2.76 -17.47
C ALA A 246 -14.56 2.15 -17.72
N ALA A 247 -13.69 2.25 -16.72
CA ALA A 247 -12.48 1.47 -16.58
C ALA A 247 -12.56 0.68 -15.27
N PRO A 248 -12.55 -0.67 -15.28
CA PRO A 248 -12.65 -1.49 -14.08
C PRO A 248 -11.34 -1.51 -13.29
N GLY A 249 -11.44 -1.65 -11.97
CA GLY A 249 -10.30 -1.88 -11.10
C GLY A 249 -9.65 -3.25 -11.30
N GLY A 250 -8.38 -3.37 -10.93
CA GLY A 250 -7.63 -4.62 -10.98
C GLY A 250 -8.14 -5.67 -9.99
N LEU A 251 -7.94 -6.94 -10.31
CA LEU A 251 -8.38 -8.05 -9.49
C LEU A 251 -7.44 -8.32 -8.31
N ALA A 252 -8.01 -8.73 -7.19
CA ALA A 252 -7.32 -9.26 -6.03
C ALA A 252 -6.60 -10.57 -6.33
N ILE A 253 -5.57 -10.88 -5.53
CA ILE A 253 -4.97 -12.22 -5.44
C ILE A 253 -5.51 -12.95 -4.21
N GLU A 254 -5.79 -14.24 -4.39
CA GLU A 254 -5.95 -15.18 -3.30
C GLU A 254 -4.87 -16.25 -3.37
N ARG A 255 -4.23 -16.52 -2.25
CA ARG A 255 -3.25 -17.59 -2.12
C ARG A 255 -3.57 -18.46 -0.91
N VAL A 256 -3.40 -19.78 -1.09
CA VAL A 256 -3.78 -20.79 -0.09
C VAL A 256 -2.55 -21.58 0.31
N TYR A 257 -2.35 -21.70 1.62
CA TYR A 257 -1.20 -22.39 2.23
C TYR A 257 -1.69 -23.50 3.14
N GLU A 258 -1.24 -24.74 2.91
CA GLU A 258 -1.54 -25.89 3.74
C GLU A 258 -0.35 -26.20 4.66
N VAL A 259 -0.63 -26.42 5.92
CA VAL A 259 0.37 -26.81 6.93
C VAL A 259 0.59 -28.31 6.91
N LEU A 260 1.86 -28.74 6.88
CA LEU A 260 2.27 -30.15 6.73
C LEU A 260 2.80 -30.78 8.03
N THR A 261 2.77 -30.07 9.14
CA THR A 261 3.17 -30.56 10.48
C THR A 261 2.29 -29.91 11.55
N ASP A 262 2.30 -30.47 12.77
CA ASP A 262 1.53 -29.94 13.89
C ASP A 262 2.30 -28.85 14.67
N GLY A 263 1.58 -28.04 15.44
CA GLY A 263 2.12 -27.08 16.39
C GLY A 263 2.84 -25.88 15.79
N LEU A 264 2.43 -25.44 14.59
CA LEU A 264 2.91 -24.20 14.01
C LEU A 264 2.12 -22.99 14.54
N THR A 265 2.77 -21.85 14.52
CA THR A 265 2.18 -20.57 14.88
C THR A 265 2.23 -19.61 13.70
N VAL A 266 1.10 -19.01 13.37
CA VAL A 266 1.00 -17.99 12.32
C VAL A 266 0.63 -16.64 12.93
N SER A 267 1.26 -15.59 12.44
CA SER A 267 0.91 -14.20 12.72
C SER A 267 0.93 -13.41 11.42
N GLY A 268 0.10 -12.41 11.30
CA GLY A 268 0.03 -11.65 10.08
C GLY A 268 -0.79 -10.38 10.21
N TYR A 269 -0.80 -9.63 9.13
CA TYR A 269 -1.55 -8.37 9.04
C TYR A 269 -1.96 -8.09 7.60
N LEU A 270 -3.07 -7.36 7.49
CA LEU A 270 -3.59 -6.79 6.25
C LEU A 270 -4.41 -5.53 6.58
N GLN A 271 -4.82 -4.81 5.56
CA GLN A 271 -5.73 -3.67 5.62
C GLN A 271 -6.90 -3.88 4.67
N GLN A 272 -7.87 -2.97 4.69
CA GLN A 272 -9.01 -2.96 3.77
C GLN A 272 -9.89 -4.21 3.89
N THR A 273 -10.12 -4.66 5.13
CA THR A 273 -10.98 -5.82 5.40
C THR A 273 -12.43 -5.43 5.66
N ARG A 274 -12.73 -4.14 5.85
CA ARG A 274 -14.04 -3.60 6.21
C ARG A 274 -14.63 -2.75 5.08
N PRO A 275 -15.96 -2.64 4.97
CA PRO A 275 -16.62 -1.83 3.93
C PRO A 275 -16.16 -0.36 3.88
N GLU A 276 -15.86 0.22 5.04
CA GLU A 276 -15.41 1.61 5.17
C GLU A 276 -13.92 1.83 4.82
N THR A 277 -13.15 0.77 4.67
CA THR A 277 -11.70 0.82 4.37
C THR A 277 -11.33 0.35 2.98
N VAL A 278 -12.29 -0.17 2.20
CA VAL A 278 -12.05 -0.67 0.83
C VAL A 278 -11.53 0.40 -0.12
N PRO A 279 -10.85 0.03 -1.20
CA PRO A 279 -10.44 0.96 -2.24
C PRO A 279 -11.59 1.78 -2.81
N TRP A 280 -11.39 3.09 -2.91
CA TRP A 280 -12.39 4.10 -3.29
C TRP A 280 -12.41 4.35 -4.80
N GLY A 281 -13.60 4.49 -5.39
CA GLY A 281 -13.80 4.80 -6.81
C GLY A 281 -13.62 6.28 -7.13
N VAL A 282 -13.43 6.60 -8.40
CA VAL A 282 -13.32 7.97 -8.93
C VAL A 282 -14.36 8.18 -10.02
N ASP A 283 -14.93 9.38 -10.08
CA ASP A 283 -15.87 9.83 -11.14
C ASP A 283 -17.03 8.85 -11.40
N GLY A 284 -17.60 8.28 -10.32
CA GLY A 284 -18.69 7.30 -10.40
C GLY A 284 -18.24 5.85 -10.52
N GLY A 285 -16.95 5.58 -10.47
CA GLY A 285 -16.41 4.21 -10.38
C GLY A 285 -16.74 3.53 -9.05
N GLY A 286 -16.93 2.23 -9.07
CA GLY A 286 -17.25 1.40 -7.91
C GLY A 286 -16.02 1.11 -7.03
N ALA A 287 -16.27 0.81 -5.75
CA ALA A 287 -15.26 0.37 -4.81
C ALA A 287 -14.66 -1.00 -5.19
N GLY A 288 -13.41 -1.25 -4.84
CA GLY A 288 -12.81 -2.58 -4.90
C GLY A 288 -13.36 -3.51 -3.81
N ALA A 289 -13.29 -4.82 -4.01
CA ALA A 289 -13.67 -5.79 -2.99
C ALA A 289 -12.68 -5.78 -1.81
N PRO A 290 -13.15 -6.07 -0.58
CA PRO A 290 -12.30 -6.10 0.60
C PRO A 290 -11.28 -7.25 0.57
N ALA A 291 -10.20 -7.07 1.32
CA ALA A 291 -9.26 -8.13 1.68
C ALA A 291 -9.88 -9.06 2.73
N ALA A 292 -9.36 -10.29 2.82
CA ALA A 292 -9.82 -11.25 3.82
C ALA A 292 -8.73 -12.25 4.19
N VAL A 293 -8.80 -12.76 5.42
CA VAL A 293 -7.95 -13.85 5.90
C VAL A 293 -8.79 -14.83 6.75
N TRP A 294 -8.59 -16.13 6.55
CA TRP A 294 -9.28 -17.16 7.34
C TRP A 294 -8.48 -18.47 7.32
N ILE A 295 -8.80 -19.32 8.27
CA ILE A 295 -8.24 -20.67 8.33
C ILE A 295 -9.37 -21.68 8.13
N GLU A 296 -9.18 -22.61 7.20
CA GLU A 296 -9.95 -23.83 7.12
C GLU A 296 -9.24 -24.94 7.92
N ARG A 297 -9.93 -25.46 8.94
CA ARG A 297 -9.40 -26.49 9.81
C ARG A 297 -9.47 -27.87 9.17
N ALA A 298 -8.43 -28.68 9.34
CA ALA A 298 -8.40 -30.06 8.81
C ALA A 298 -9.56 -30.93 9.33
N GLY A 299 -10.02 -30.70 10.57
CA GLY A 299 -11.18 -31.34 11.18
C GLY A 299 -12.54 -30.79 10.74
N GLY A 300 -12.56 -29.82 9.82
CA GLY A 300 -13.74 -29.10 9.36
C GLY A 300 -13.97 -27.77 10.08
N GLY A 301 -14.69 -26.88 9.41
CA GLY A 301 -14.97 -25.52 9.87
C GLY A 301 -14.02 -24.49 9.29
N SER A 302 -14.53 -23.24 9.23
CA SER A 302 -13.82 -22.05 8.77
C SER A 302 -13.76 -21.04 9.90
N GLU A 303 -12.57 -20.50 10.17
CA GLU A 303 -12.29 -19.52 11.22
C GLU A 303 -11.82 -18.21 10.57
N PRO A 304 -12.66 -17.18 10.51
CA PRO A 304 -12.24 -15.87 10.04
C PRO A 304 -11.24 -15.23 11.02
N LEU A 305 -10.22 -14.58 10.50
CA LEU A 305 -9.25 -13.84 11.30
C LEU A 305 -9.46 -12.34 11.13
N VAL A 306 -9.04 -11.57 12.13
CA VAL A 306 -9.03 -10.10 12.10
C VAL A 306 -7.86 -9.56 11.28
N SER A 307 -7.89 -8.29 10.94
CA SER A 307 -6.88 -7.65 10.08
C SER A 307 -5.45 -7.71 10.64
N LYS A 308 -5.27 -7.84 11.95
CA LYS A 308 -3.99 -8.07 12.64
C LYS A 308 -4.15 -9.26 13.58
N PHE A 309 -3.61 -10.39 13.21
CA PHE A 309 -3.70 -11.63 13.97
C PHE A 309 -2.33 -12.09 14.45
N ILE A 310 -2.25 -12.53 15.71
CA ILE A 310 -0.99 -12.86 16.38
C ILE A 310 -1.13 -14.21 17.07
N GLY A 311 -0.15 -15.09 16.87
CA GLY A 311 -0.02 -16.32 17.63
C GLY A 311 -1.10 -17.36 17.39
N VAL A 312 -1.72 -17.37 16.21
CA VAL A 312 -2.76 -18.35 15.87
C VAL A 312 -2.13 -19.70 15.61
N SER A 313 -2.59 -20.74 16.32
CA SER A 313 -2.08 -22.11 16.19
C SER A 313 -2.63 -22.76 14.92
N MET A 314 -1.75 -23.50 14.23
CA MET A 314 -2.09 -24.32 13.06
C MET A 314 -1.49 -25.72 13.16
N ASN A 315 -2.25 -26.71 12.75
CA ASN A 315 -1.86 -28.10 12.74
C ASN A 315 -1.91 -28.71 11.33
N ARG A 316 -1.33 -29.87 11.14
CA ARG A 316 -1.29 -30.57 9.86
C ARG A 316 -2.66 -30.63 9.18
N GLY A 317 -2.70 -30.19 7.93
CA GLY A 317 -3.90 -30.16 7.10
C GLY A 317 -4.74 -28.90 7.24
N ASP A 318 -4.47 -28.02 8.23
CA ASP A 318 -5.07 -26.70 8.28
C ASP A 318 -4.61 -25.88 7.07
N ARG A 319 -5.50 -25.05 6.53
CA ARG A 319 -5.22 -24.18 5.38
C ARG A 319 -5.45 -22.73 5.73
N LEU A 320 -4.42 -21.91 5.54
CA LEU A 320 -4.51 -20.44 5.62
C LEU A 320 -4.88 -19.88 4.24
N PHE A 321 -5.97 -19.16 4.18
CA PHE A 321 -6.40 -18.41 3.01
C PHE A 321 -6.06 -16.93 3.22
N LEU A 322 -5.36 -16.35 2.28
CA LEU A 322 -4.99 -14.96 2.28
C LEU A 322 -5.45 -14.33 0.97
N ARG A 323 -6.33 -13.33 1.08
CA ARG A 323 -6.88 -12.60 -0.07
C ARG A 323 -6.60 -11.11 0.09
N SER A 324 -6.03 -10.49 -0.92
CA SER A 324 -5.84 -9.04 -0.98
C SER A 324 -7.13 -8.31 -1.35
N ALA A 325 -7.14 -6.98 -1.29
CA ALA A 325 -8.22 -6.19 -1.83
C ALA A 325 -8.13 -6.08 -3.37
N GLY A 326 -9.27 -5.89 -4.03
CA GLY A 326 -9.34 -5.47 -5.43
C GLY A 326 -9.07 -3.98 -5.56
N GLY A 327 -8.67 -3.50 -6.74
CA GLY A 327 -8.60 -2.07 -7.05
C GLY A 327 -9.99 -1.49 -7.33
N ALA A 328 -10.17 -0.18 -7.14
CA ALA A 328 -11.43 0.49 -7.45
C ALA A 328 -11.53 0.90 -8.93
N GLY A 329 -12.76 1.11 -9.40
CA GLY A 329 -13.08 1.53 -10.76
C GLY A 329 -13.00 3.04 -10.96
N TRP A 330 -12.91 3.44 -12.22
CA TRP A 330 -12.93 4.84 -12.66
C TRP A 330 -14.06 5.08 -13.66
N GLY A 331 -14.83 6.15 -13.49
CA GLY A 331 -15.95 6.52 -14.35
C GLY A 331 -17.19 5.66 -14.16
N HIS A 332 -18.33 6.17 -14.59
CA HIS A 332 -19.58 5.39 -14.53
C HIS A 332 -19.51 4.16 -15.44
N ALA A 333 -19.90 2.99 -14.91
CA ALA A 333 -20.07 1.81 -15.74
C ALA A 333 -21.17 2.07 -16.78
N THR A 334 -20.87 1.81 -18.06
CA THR A 334 -21.90 1.78 -19.09
C THR A 334 -22.79 0.56 -18.89
N LEU A 335 -24.10 0.74 -18.98
CA LEU A 335 -25.10 -0.34 -18.81
C LEU A 335 -25.07 -1.40 -19.93
N ASP A 336 -24.11 -1.29 -20.85
CA ASP A 336 -23.97 -2.16 -22.03
C ASP A 336 -22.66 -2.97 -21.96
N ALA A 337 -22.58 -3.93 -21.03
CA ALA A 337 -21.54 -4.96 -21.06
C ALA A 337 -22.11 -6.29 -20.52
#